data_c4359949fa23871d2c07c82d4b145695
#
_entry.id   c4359949fa23871d2c07c82d4b145695
#
_cell.length_a   1.000
_cell.length_b   1.000
_cell.length_c   1.000
_cell.angle_alpha   90.00
_cell.angle_beta   90.00
_cell.angle_gamma   90.00
#
_symmetry.space_group_name_H-M   'P 1'
#
loop_
_entity.id
_entity.type
_entity.pdbx_description
1 polymer ?
#
loop_
_entity_poly.entity_id
_entity_poly.type
_entity_poly.pdbx_seq_one_letter_code
_entity_poly.pdbx_strand_id
1 'polypeptide(L)' 'MDYVTLYTIHCPACNVLEKKLKSAGIEYSVIDDVEKMPHIEQFPMLSVNCGPLMTLKEANQWIKERTNG' A
#
# COMPACT_ATOMS: atom_id res chain seq x y z
N MET A 1 -2.24 -7.81 -14.81
CA MET A 1 -1.68 -6.67 -14.04
C MET A 1 -2.42 -6.54 -12.73
N ASP A 2 -1.68 -6.25 -11.67
CA ASP A 2 -2.29 -6.09 -10.35
C ASP A 2 -2.83 -4.68 -10.16
N TYR A 3 -4.01 -4.59 -9.60
CA TYR A 3 -4.59 -3.31 -9.19
C TYR A 3 -4.24 -3.07 -7.73
N VAL A 4 -3.37 -2.09 -7.48
CA VAL A 4 -2.84 -1.81 -6.15
C VAL A 4 -3.42 -0.50 -5.64
N THR A 5 -3.96 -0.52 -4.42
CA THR A 5 -4.51 0.66 -3.78
C THR A 5 -3.78 0.90 -2.46
N LEU A 6 -3.26 2.10 -2.29
CA LEU A 6 -2.59 2.53 -1.06
C LEU A 6 -3.51 3.45 -0.26
N TYR A 7 -3.84 3.03 0.95
CA TYR A 7 -4.59 3.85 1.90
C TYR A 7 -3.60 4.56 2.80
N THR A 8 -3.59 5.87 2.76
CA THR A 8 -2.57 6.67 3.44
C THR A 8 -3.17 7.91 4.09
N ILE A 9 -2.52 8.34 5.17
CA ILE A 9 -2.80 9.64 5.80
C ILE A 9 -1.56 10.53 5.75
N HIS A 10 -0.64 10.22 4.84
CA HIS A 10 0.62 10.94 4.65
C HIS A 10 1.52 10.94 5.89
N CYS A 11 1.46 9.87 6.70
CA CYS A 11 2.34 9.71 7.85
C CYS A 11 3.74 9.27 7.39
N PRO A 12 4.77 9.36 8.24
CA PRO A 12 6.13 8.95 7.85
C PRO A 12 6.21 7.51 7.35
N ALA A 13 5.50 6.58 7.99
CA ALA A 13 5.46 5.18 7.54
C ALA A 13 4.77 5.05 6.18
N CYS A 14 3.73 5.86 5.95
CA CYS A 14 3.04 5.89 4.67
C CYS A 14 4.00 6.32 3.55
N ASN A 15 4.82 7.34 3.82
CA ASN A 15 5.80 7.83 2.84
C ASN A 15 6.84 6.77 2.53
N VAL A 16 7.27 6.00 3.53
CA VAL A 16 8.24 4.92 3.34
C VAL A 16 7.67 3.86 2.41
N LEU A 17 6.44 3.45 2.64
CA LEU A 17 5.79 2.44 1.80
C LEU A 17 5.61 2.95 0.38
N GLU A 18 5.21 4.20 0.23
CA GLU A 18 5.03 4.83 -1.08
C GLU A 18 6.34 4.83 -1.87
N LYS A 19 7.45 5.18 -1.22
CA LYS A 19 8.77 5.14 -1.85
C LYS A 19 9.14 3.74 -2.31
N LYS A 20 8.83 2.74 -1.50
CA LYS A 20 9.12 1.34 -1.86
C LYS A 20 8.32 0.91 -3.08
N LEU A 21 7.06 1.29 -3.17
CA LEU A 21 6.24 0.98 -4.33
C LEU A 21 6.81 1.62 -5.60
N LYS A 22 7.20 2.88 -5.51
CA LYS A 22 7.80 3.59 -6.64
C LYS A 22 9.12 2.96 -7.06
N SER A 23 9.97 2.61 -6.10
CA SER A 23 11.27 1.98 -6.38
C SER A 23 11.11 0.62 -7.03
N ALA A 24 10.05 -0.10 -6.71
CA ALA A 24 9.77 -1.41 -7.29
C ALA A 24 9.10 -1.32 -8.66
N GLY A 25 8.77 -0.11 -9.12
CA GLY A 25 8.09 0.08 -10.39
C GLY A 25 6.64 -0.36 -10.38
N ILE A 26 6.02 -0.40 -9.21
CA ILE A 26 4.64 -0.83 -9.04
C ILE A 26 3.72 0.37 -9.17
N GLU A 27 2.76 0.30 -10.07
CA GLU A 27 1.73 1.32 -10.18
C GLU A 27 0.68 1.11 -9.11
N TYR A 28 0.23 2.19 -8.50
CA TYR A 28 -0.76 2.13 -7.44
C TYR A 28 -1.63 3.37 -7.43
N SER A 29 -2.84 3.22 -6.89
CA SER A 29 -3.75 4.32 -6.66
C SER A 29 -3.65 4.73 -5.20
N VAL A 30 -3.76 6.03 -4.94
CA VAL A 30 -3.69 6.56 -3.57
C VAL A 30 -5.08 7.02 -3.14
N ILE A 31 -5.50 6.56 -1.97
CA ILE A 31 -6.72 7.02 -1.33
C ILE A 31 -6.30 7.63 0.01
N ASP A 32 -6.43 8.95 0.13
CA ASP A 32 -6.06 9.68 1.33
C ASP A 32 -7.25 10.34 2.02
N ASP A 33 -8.44 10.10 1.51
CA ASP A 33 -9.68 10.64 2.08
C ASP A 33 -10.32 9.58 2.98
N VAL A 34 -10.31 9.83 4.29
CA VAL A 34 -10.84 8.87 5.28
C VAL A 34 -12.31 8.54 5.05
N GLU A 35 -13.08 9.45 4.45
CA GLU A 35 -14.49 9.20 4.17
C GLU A 35 -14.69 8.16 3.08
N LYS A 36 -13.69 7.97 2.20
CA LYS A 36 -13.74 7.01 1.11
C LYS A 36 -13.09 5.69 1.46
N MET A 37 -12.49 5.59 2.64
CA MET A 37 -11.82 4.38 3.08
C MET A 37 -12.76 3.45 3.84
N PRO A 38 -12.52 2.12 3.78
CA PRO A 38 -13.16 1.23 4.73
C PRO A 38 -12.62 1.55 6.12
N HIS A 39 -13.21 0.93 7.15
CA HIS A 39 -12.71 1.14 8.51
C HIS A 39 -11.26 0.64 8.62
N ILE A 40 -10.33 1.55 8.84
CA ILE A 40 -8.90 1.25 8.93
C ILE A 40 -8.37 1.77 10.26
N GLU A 41 -7.78 0.89 11.04
CA GLU A 41 -7.23 1.23 12.35
C GLU A 41 -5.75 1.57 12.31
N GLN A 42 -5.07 1.17 11.25
CA GLN A 42 -3.64 1.39 11.08
C GLN A 42 -3.34 1.95 9.70
N PHE A 43 -2.31 2.76 9.60
CA PHE A 43 -1.80 3.26 8.33
C PHE A 43 -0.29 3.06 8.28
N PRO A 44 0.30 2.82 7.12
CA PRO A 44 -0.39 2.66 5.84
C PRO A 44 -1.03 1.27 5.70
N MET A 45 -1.99 1.16 4.80
CA MET A 45 -2.56 -0.13 4.42
C MET A 45 -2.52 -0.25 2.91
N LEU A 46 -2.33 -1.47 2.42
CA LEU A 46 -2.24 -1.74 1.00
C LEU A 46 -3.26 -2.82 0.62
N SER A 47 -3.94 -2.60 -0.49
CA SER A 47 -4.87 -3.59 -1.04
C SER A 47 -4.44 -3.95 -2.46
N VAL A 48 -4.40 -5.23 -2.76
CA VAL A 48 -4.03 -5.72 -4.10
C VAL A 48 -5.22 -6.45 -4.68
N ASN A 49 -5.66 -6.02 -5.87
CA ASN A 49 -6.79 -6.63 -6.59
C ASN A 49 -8.06 -6.66 -5.75
N CYS A 50 -8.31 -5.59 -4.98
CA CYS A 50 -9.45 -5.48 -4.06
C CYS A 50 -9.48 -6.61 -3.01
N GLY A 51 -8.31 -7.18 -2.72
CA GLY A 51 -8.19 -8.23 -1.71
C GLY A 51 -8.09 -7.69 -0.30
N PRO A 52 -7.70 -8.55 0.66
CA PRO A 52 -7.57 -8.13 2.06
C PRO A 52 -6.55 -7.01 2.22
N LEU A 53 -6.78 -6.16 3.22
CA LEU A 53 -5.84 -5.10 3.55
C LEU A 53 -4.57 -5.69 4.14
N MET A 54 -3.42 -5.19 3.69
CA MET A 54 -2.12 -5.60 4.20
C MET A 54 -1.53 -4.48 5.06
N THR A 55 -0.94 -4.87 6.18
CA THR A 55 -0.21 -3.93 7.03
C THR A 55 1.10 -3.53 6.37
N LEU A 56 1.81 -2.57 6.94
CA LEU A 56 3.12 -2.16 6.43
C LEU A 56 4.07 -3.36 6.31
N LYS A 57 4.10 -4.22 7.30
CA LYS A 57 4.95 -5.40 7.30
C LYS A 57 4.60 -6.35 6.17
N GLU A 58 3.32 -6.64 6.00
CA GLU A 58 2.84 -7.52 4.94
C GLU A 58 3.08 -6.91 3.56
N ALA A 59 2.85 -5.61 3.44
CA ALA A 59 3.09 -4.90 2.19
C ALA A 59 4.57 -4.92 1.80
N ASN A 60 5.47 -4.75 2.78
CA ASN A 60 6.90 -4.84 2.54
C ASN A 60 7.30 -6.22 2.01
N GLN A 61 6.74 -7.28 2.60
CA GLN A 61 7.01 -8.64 2.18
C GLN A 61 6.51 -8.87 0.75
N TRP A 62 5.31 -8.40 0.45
CA TRP A 62 4.73 -8.52 -0.88
C TRP A 62 5.58 -7.81 -1.94
N ILE A 63 6.05 -6.60 -1.65
CA ILE A 63 6.90 -5.83 -2.56
C ILE A 63 8.23 -6.57 -2.77
N LYS A 64 8.81 -7.08 -1.70
CA LYS A 64 10.09 -7.81 -1.74
C LYS A 64 9.99 -9.04 -2.63
N GLU A 65 8.90 -9.79 -2.51
CA GLU A 65 8.67 -10.96 -3.35
C GLU A 65 8.58 -10.59 -4.82
N ARG A 66 7.99 -9.45 -5.12
CA ARG A 66 7.87 -8.99 -6.51
C ARG A 66 9.19 -8.51 -7.09
N THR A 67 10.02 -7.87 -6.27
CA THR A 67 11.29 -7.30 -6.76
C THR A 67 12.40 -8.34 -6.84
N ASN A 68 12.28 -9.41 -6.07
CA ASN A 68 13.27 -10.49 -6.07
C ASN A 68 12.84 -11.68 -6.95
N GLY A 69 11.68 -11.58 -7.54
CA GLY A 69 11.11 -12.67 -8.34
C GLY A 69 11.58 -12.74 -9.79
#